data_bc6ff8a70ad7f1192460cfe825b0e6f0
#
_entry.id   bc6ff8a70ad7f1192460cfe825b0e6f0
#
_cell.length_a   1.000
_cell.length_b   1.000
_cell.length_c   1.000
_cell.angle_alpha   90.00
_cell.angle_beta   90.00
_cell.angle_gamma   90.00
#
_symmetry.space_group_name_H-M   'P 1'
#
loop_
_entity.id
_entity.type
_entity.pdbx_description
1 polymer ?
#
loop_
_entity_poly.entity_id
_entity_poly.type
_entity_poly.pdbx_seq_one_letter_code
_entity_poly.pdbx_strand_id
1 'polypeptide(L)'
;MPPLFTIGYEQAKPAAVMRELKQAKIDLVVDTRAVAASRRPGFSKRQLAAALAEEGIGYVHLQKLGTPAEGRQAARAGDYDRLWKIYDKHIQQAESQQALGELLALIKSKKRVALLCYCRDPKTCHRSRIVAQVKKRARVKVEDLIPPLF
;
A
#
# COMPACT_ATOMS: atom_id res chain seq x y z
N MET A 1 -19.90 2.83 -3.31
CA MET A 1 -18.44 2.64 -3.58
C MET A 1 -17.88 1.76 -2.48
N PRO A 2 -17.10 0.72 -2.81
CA PRO A 2 -16.47 -0.11 -1.78
C PRO A 2 -15.48 0.70 -0.95
N PRO A 3 -15.14 0.25 0.28
CA PRO A 3 -14.07 0.88 1.04
C PRO A 3 -12.71 0.76 0.32
N LEU A 4 -11.80 1.66 0.65
CA LEU A 4 -10.39 1.49 0.33
C LEU A 4 -9.75 0.70 1.46
N PHE A 5 -9.08 -0.39 1.12
CA PHE A 5 -8.40 -1.22 2.12
C PHE A 5 -6.92 -0.91 2.14
N THR A 6 -6.28 -1.10 3.28
CA THR A 6 -4.82 -1.06 3.40
C THR A 6 -4.35 -2.34 4.09
N ILE A 7 -3.13 -2.77 3.79
CA ILE A 7 -2.54 -3.96 4.40
C ILE A 7 -1.02 -3.80 4.45
N GLY A 8 -0.42 -4.25 5.55
CA GLY A 8 1.02 -4.36 5.70
C GLY A 8 1.38 -5.79 6.03
N TYR A 9 2.54 -6.24 5.59
CA TYR A 9 2.95 -7.64 5.79
C TYR A 9 4.04 -7.82 6.84
N GLU A 10 4.41 -6.76 7.56
CA GLU A 10 5.41 -6.85 8.63
C GLU A 10 4.98 -7.90 9.65
N GLN A 11 5.88 -8.85 9.92
CA GLN A 11 5.68 -9.96 10.87
C GLN A 11 4.52 -10.90 10.51
N ALA A 12 3.96 -10.81 9.31
CA ALA A 12 2.92 -11.71 8.85
C ALA A 12 3.46 -12.72 7.84
N LYS A 13 2.89 -13.92 7.83
CA LYS A 13 3.21 -14.93 6.81
C LYS A 13 2.47 -14.63 5.51
N PRO A 14 2.99 -15.04 4.34
CA PRO A 14 2.28 -14.88 3.08
C PRO A 14 0.86 -15.44 3.11
N ALA A 15 0.67 -16.60 3.73
CA ALA A 15 -0.65 -17.22 3.84
C ALA A 15 -1.62 -16.37 4.66
N ALA A 16 -1.15 -15.72 5.71
CA ALA A 16 -1.99 -14.84 6.55
C ALA A 16 -2.40 -13.58 5.77
N VAL A 17 -1.48 -12.99 5.03
CA VAL A 17 -1.77 -11.84 4.17
C VAL A 17 -2.80 -12.22 3.12
N MET A 18 -2.61 -13.35 2.45
CA MET A 18 -3.53 -13.82 1.42
C MET A 18 -4.93 -14.07 1.99
N ARG A 19 -5.01 -14.66 3.19
CA ARG A 19 -6.29 -14.93 3.85
C ARG A 19 -7.05 -13.63 4.12
N GLU A 20 -6.36 -12.60 4.63
CA GLU A 20 -6.98 -11.29 4.88
C GLU A 20 -7.53 -10.68 3.59
N LEU A 21 -6.75 -10.74 2.51
CA LEU A 21 -7.17 -10.20 1.23
C LEU A 21 -8.39 -10.95 0.68
N LYS A 22 -8.42 -12.26 0.82
CA LYS A 22 -9.55 -13.08 0.35
C LYS A 22 -10.81 -12.83 1.19
N GLN A 23 -10.66 -12.73 2.51
CA GLN A 23 -11.80 -12.45 3.39
C GLN A 23 -12.41 -11.08 3.10
N ALA A 24 -11.59 -10.09 2.81
CA ALA A 24 -12.05 -8.76 2.43
C ALA A 24 -12.54 -8.69 0.98
N LYS A 25 -12.45 -9.78 0.22
CA LYS A 25 -12.86 -9.87 -1.18
C LYS A 25 -12.16 -8.84 -2.06
N ILE A 26 -10.84 -8.68 -1.86
CA ILE A 26 -10.04 -7.74 -2.62
C ILE A 26 -9.95 -8.19 -4.08
N ASP A 27 -10.19 -7.24 -5.00
CA ASP A 27 -10.07 -7.46 -6.43
C ASP A 27 -8.69 -7.12 -6.94
N LEU A 28 -8.05 -6.12 -6.33
CA LEU A 28 -6.79 -5.57 -6.82
C LEU A 28 -5.92 -5.11 -5.66
N VAL A 29 -4.68 -5.57 -5.64
CA VAL A 29 -3.65 -5.06 -4.73
C VAL A 29 -2.84 -3.99 -5.46
N VAL A 30 -2.78 -2.80 -4.88
CA VAL A 30 -1.92 -1.72 -5.33
C VAL A 30 -0.71 -1.68 -4.41
N ASP A 31 0.44 -2.08 -4.94
CA ASP A 31 1.70 -2.10 -4.21
C ASP A 31 2.28 -0.69 -4.20
N THR A 32 2.38 -0.10 -3.01
CA THR A 32 2.84 1.28 -2.84
C THR A 32 4.30 1.35 -2.36
N ARG A 33 5.03 0.24 -2.43
CA ARG A 33 6.44 0.23 -2.02
C ARG A 33 7.31 0.92 -3.06
N ALA A 34 8.26 1.73 -2.59
CA ALA A 34 9.27 2.32 -3.47
C ALA A 34 10.17 1.24 -4.07
N VAL A 35 10.46 0.19 -3.27
CA VAL A 35 11.22 -0.98 -3.69
C VAL A 35 10.36 -2.21 -3.45
N ALA A 36 9.96 -2.88 -4.53
CA ALA A 36 9.10 -4.07 -4.47
C ALA A 36 9.94 -5.34 -4.41
N ALA A 37 11.03 -5.32 -3.65
CA ALA A 37 11.88 -6.45 -3.35
C ALA A 37 11.87 -6.71 -1.85
N SER A 38 11.89 -7.95 -1.45
CA SER A 38 11.86 -8.33 -0.04
C SER A 38 12.78 -9.50 0.19
N ARG A 39 13.49 -9.49 1.33
CA ARG A 39 14.25 -10.66 1.79
C ARG A 39 13.34 -11.76 2.31
N ARG A 40 12.08 -11.42 2.63
CA ARG A 40 11.11 -12.38 3.11
C ARG A 40 10.50 -13.13 1.92
N PRO A 41 10.52 -14.47 1.92
CA PRO A 41 9.96 -15.26 0.83
C PRO A 41 8.48 -14.90 0.57
N GLY A 42 8.12 -14.78 -0.70
CA GLY A 42 6.75 -14.56 -1.11
C GLY A 42 6.34 -13.10 -1.28
N PHE A 43 7.19 -12.14 -0.84
CA PHE A 43 6.80 -10.72 -0.86
C PHE A 43 7.51 -9.87 -1.91
N SER A 44 8.45 -10.41 -2.66
CA SER A 44 9.00 -9.72 -3.81
C SER A 44 7.96 -9.64 -4.93
N LYS A 45 8.04 -8.59 -5.74
CA LYS A 45 7.04 -8.23 -6.76
C LYS A 45 6.54 -9.44 -7.57
N ARG A 46 7.45 -10.21 -8.15
CA ARG A 46 7.07 -11.34 -9.01
C ARG A 46 6.37 -12.45 -8.24
N GLN A 47 6.89 -12.80 -7.07
CA GLN A 47 6.32 -13.84 -6.22
C GLN A 47 4.94 -13.44 -5.72
N LEU A 48 4.81 -12.20 -5.26
CA LEU A 48 3.53 -11.69 -4.76
C LEU A 48 2.50 -11.61 -5.88
N ALA A 49 2.85 -11.06 -7.04
CA ALA A 49 1.95 -10.95 -8.17
C ALA A 49 1.45 -12.32 -8.64
N ALA A 50 2.36 -13.31 -8.69
CA ALA A 50 2.00 -14.67 -9.10
C ALA A 50 1.05 -15.33 -8.10
N ALA A 51 1.32 -15.18 -6.80
CA ALA A 51 0.47 -15.74 -5.76
C ALA A 51 -0.93 -15.10 -5.77
N LEU A 52 -1.01 -13.79 -5.97
CA LEU A 52 -2.28 -13.09 -6.08
C LEU A 52 -3.06 -13.54 -7.31
N ALA A 53 -2.37 -13.71 -8.45
CA ALA A 53 -3.01 -14.17 -9.69
C ALA A 53 -3.64 -15.54 -9.52
N GLU A 54 -3.03 -16.46 -8.78
CA GLU A 54 -3.60 -17.77 -8.47
C GLU A 54 -4.94 -17.67 -7.74
N GLU A 55 -5.13 -16.59 -6.97
CA GLU A 55 -6.36 -16.34 -6.23
C GLU A 55 -7.32 -15.40 -6.96
N GLY A 56 -7.04 -15.08 -8.22
CA GLY A 56 -7.88 -14.17 -9.00
C GLY A 56 -7.78 -12.71 -8.59
N ILE A 57 -6.72 -12.32 -7.89
CA ILE A 57 -6.51 -10.95 -7.43
C ILE A 57 -5.48 -10.27 -8.33
N GLY A 58 -5.82 -9.08 -8.84
CA GLY A 58 -4.91 -8.30 -9.66
C GLY A 58 -3.80 -7.65 -8.84
N TYR A 59 -2.74 -7.25 -9.53
CA TYR A 59 -1.58 -6.59 -8.91
C TYR A 59 -1.12 -5.44 -9.79
N VAL A 60 -0.93 -4.27 -9.18
CA VAL A 60 -0.36 -3.09 -9.81
C VAL A 60 0.68 -2.51 -8.87
N HIS A 61 1.84 -2.14 -9.40
CA HIS A 61 2.89 -1.48 -8.62
C HIS A 61 2.93 0.00 -8.98
N LEU A 62 2.52 0.86 -8.07
CA LEU A 62 2.60 2.30 -8.22
C LEU A 62 3.80 2.81 -7.41
N GLN A 63 5.00 2.61 -7.96
CA GLN A 63 6.27 2.91 -7.29
C GLN A 63 6.37 4.36 -6.82
N LYS A 64 5.81 5.30 -7.56
CA LYS A 64 5.91 6.73 -7.26
C LYS A 64 5.06 7.15 -6.04
N LEU A 65 4.24 6.25 -5.52
CA LEU A 65 3.57 6.44 -4.24
C LEU A 65 4.42 5.96 -3.06
N GLY A 66 5.55 5.31 -3.32
CA GLY A 66 6.44 4.80 -2.28
C GLY A 66 7.28 5.90 -1.64
N THR A 67 7.81 5.61 -0.46
CA THR A 67 8.65 6.54 0.28
C THR A 67 10.05 6.62 -0.33
N PRO A 68 10.58 7.82 -0.63
CA PRO A 68 11.97 7.94 -1.09
C PRO A 68 12.98 7.38 -0.08
N ALA A 69 14.19 7.07 -0.55
CA ALA A 69 15.22 6.46 0.29
C ALA A 69 15.50 7.23 1.58
N GLU A 70 15.57 8.55 1.50
CA GLU A 70 15.78 9.41 2.68
C GLU A 70 14.64 9.30 3.69
N GLY A 71 13.41 9.20 3.20
CA GLY A 71 12.24 8.98 4.04
C GLY A 71 12.26 7.63 4.71
N ARG A 72 12.68 6.59 3.98
CA ARG A 72 12.83 5.25 4.57
C ARG A 72 13.87 5.23 5.67
N GLN A 73 14.98 5.96 5.50
CA GLN A 73 15.99 6.12 6.55
C GLN A 73 15.42 6.81 7.79
N ALA A 74 14.67 7.89 7.58
CA ALA A 74 14.00 8.59 8.68
C ALA A 74 13.04 7.68 9.45
N ALA A 75 12.25 6.87 8.72
CA ALA A 75 11.32 5.91 9.34
C ALA A 75 12.07 4.87 10.19
N ARG A 76 13.17 4.33 9.68
CA ARG A 76 14.00 3.36 10.43
C ARG A 76 14.61 3.96 11.68
N ALA A 77 14.91 5.26 11.66
CA ALA A 77 15.44 5.99 12.81
C ALA A 77 14.33 6.45 13.78
N GLY A 78 13.07 6.20 13.48
CA GLY A 78 11.93 6.65 14.27
C GLY A 78 11.68 8.16 14.17
N ASP A 79 12.28 8.81 13.20
CA ASP A 79 12.15 10.27 12.98
C ASP A 79 10.97 10.53 12.04
N TYR A 80 9.75 10.43 12.58
CA TYR A 80 8.54 10.56 11.80
C TYR A 80 8.28 11.99 11.33
N ASP A 81 8.72 13.01 12.08
CA ASP A 81 8.60 14.39 11.63
C ASP A 81 9.35 14.61 10.33
N ARG A 82 10.59 14.09 10.27
CA ARG A 82 11.41 14.16 9.05
C ARG A 82 10.79 13.32 7.93
N LEU A 83 10.31 12.12 8.25
CA LEU A 83 9.63 11.26 7.28
C LEU A 83 8.47 12.00 6.60
N TRP A 84 7.60 12.63 7.39
CA TRP A 84 6.44 13.31 6.84
C TRP A 84 6.80 14.52 6.00
N LYS A 85 7.83 15.27 6.38
CA LYS A 85 8.31 16.38 5.56
C LYS A 85 8.80 15.88 4.20
N ILE A 86 9.56 14.81 4.19
CA ILE A 86 10.08 14.22 2.96
C ILE A 86 8.94 13.65 2.11
N TYR A 87 8.07 12.89 2.72
CA TYR A 87 6.99 12.23 1.99
C TYR A 87 5.97 13.23 1.44
N ASP A 88 5.54 14.20 2.24
CA ASP A 88 4.55 15.18 1.80
C ASP A 88 5.06 16.04 0.64
N LYS A 89 6.36 16.30 0.60
CA LYS A 89 7.00 16.95 -0.55
C LYS A 89 7.04 16.02 -1.76
N HIS A 90 7.39 14.75 -1.54
CA HIS A 90 7.47 13.74 -2.60
C HIS A 90 6.12 13.54 -3.30
N ILE A 91 5.04 13.42 -2.53
CA ILE A 91 3.71 13.14 -3.10
C ILE A 91 3.20 14.29 -3.97
N GLN A 92 3.72 15.50 -3.81
CA GLN A 92 3.34 16.64 -4.64
C GLN A 92 4.08 16.69 -5.99
N GLN A 93 5.08 15.87 -6.22
CA GLN A 93 5.77 15.81 -7.49
C GLN A 93 4.86 15.29 -8.59
N ALA A 94 5.10 15.75 -9.84
CA ALA A 94 4.23 15.43 -10.97
C ALA A 94 4.03 13.92 -11.16
N GLU A 95 5.10 13.13 -11.07
CA GLU A 95 5.03 11.68 -11.26
C GLU A 95 4.21 11.00 -10.15
N SER A 96 4.36 11.46 -8.91
CA SER A 96 3.59 10.95 -7.78
C SER A 96 2.12 11.34 -7.90
N GLN A 97 1.82 12.55 -8.36
CA GLN A 97 0.46 12.99 -8.60
C GLN A 97 -0.19 12.20 -9.73
N GLN A 98 0.56 11.84 -10.76
CA GLN A 98 0.08 10.97 -11.82
C GLN A 98 -0.27 9.58 -11.28
N ALA A 99 0.59 9.00 -10.47
CA ALA A 99 0.32 7.71 -9.83
C ALA A 99 -0.90 7.78 -8.91
N LEU A 100 -1.06 8.88 -8.19
CA LEU A 100 -2.24 9.09 -7.35
C LEU A 100 -3.52 9.17 -8.20
N GLY A 101 -3.44 9.80 -9.37
CA GLY A 101 -4.55 9.84 -10.32
C GLY A 101 -4.94 8.45 -10.81
N GLU A 102 -3.95 7.61 -11.10
CA GLU A 102 -4.18 6.21 -11.48
C GLU A 102 -4.88 5.45 -10.36
N LEU A 103 -4.43 5.64 -9.12
CA LEU A 103 -5.06 5.02 -7.95
C LEU A 103 -6.51 5.47 -7.81
N LEU A 104 -6.78 6.76 -7.94
CA LEU A 104 -8.14 7.28 -7.86
C LEU A 104 -9.06 6.69 -8.93
N ALA A 105 -8.55 6.51 -10.15
CA ALA A 105 -9.32 5.88 -11.21
C ALA A 105 -9.69 4.43 -10.86
N LEU A 106 -8.74 3.69 -10.28
CA LEU A 106 -8.96 2.32 -9.82
C LEU A 106 -10.02 2.26 -8.72
N ILE A 107 -9.95 3.16 -7.75
CA ILE A 107 -10.92 3.24 -6.66
C ILE A 107 -12.33 3.55 -7.22
N LYS A 108 -12.42 4.48 -8.14
CA LYS A 108 -13.70 4.88 -8.75
C LYS A 108 -14.28 3.84 -9.69
N SER A 109 -13.49 2.86 -10.12
CA SER A 109 -13.97 1.75 -10.95
C SER A 109 -14.81 0.74 -10.19
N LYS A 110 -15.06 0.96 -8.91
CA LYS A 110 -15.83 0.10 -8.01
C LYS A 110 -15.15 -1.22 -7.67
N LYS A 111 -13.87 -1.35 -7.97
CA LYS A 111 -13.07 -2.50 -7.51
C LYS A 111 -12.76 -2.37 -6.04
N ARG A 112 -12.61 -3.50 -5.38
CA ARG A 112 -12.17 -3.56 -3.99
C ARG A 112 -10.64 -3.55 -4.01
N VAL A 113 -10.08 -2.40 -3.68
CA VAL A 113 -8.65 -2.10 -3.80
C VAL A 113 -7.99 -2.13 -2.43
N ALA A 114 -6.84 -2.78 -2.31
CA ALA A 114 -6.02 -2.77 -1.10
C ALA A 114 -4.66 -2.15 -1.41
N LEU A 115 -4.28 -1.12 -0.66
CA LEU A 115 -2.93 -0.57 -0.69
C LEU A 115 -2.02 -1.46 0.14
N LEU A 116 -0.90 -1.88 -0.42
CA LEU A 116 0.05 -2.76 0.26
C LEU A 116 1.38 -2.05 0.49
N CYS A 117 1.92 -2.19 1.70
CA CYS A 117 3.29 -1.84 2.01
C CYS A 117 3.83 -2.78 3.10
N TYR A 118 5.06 -2.51 3.57
CA TYR A 118 5.69 -3.33 4.61
C TYR A 118 5.08 -3.12 5.99
N CYS A 119 4.90 -1.87 6.42
CA CYS A 119 4.58 -1.52 7.80
C CYS A 119 3.27 -2.14 8.28
N ARG A 120 3.31 -2.74 9.47
CA ARG A 120 2.11 -3.28 10.11
C ARG A 120 1.15 -2.19 10.57
N ASP A 121 1.69 -1.14 11.22
CA ASP A 121 0.88 -0.04 11.75
C ASP A 121 0.62 0.99 10.64
N PRO A 122 -0.64 1.14 10.18
CA PRO A 122 -0.94 2.11 9.14
C PRO A 122 -0.68 3.56 9.55
N LYS A 123 -0.73 3.87 10.85
CA LYS A 123 -0.55 5.24 11.34
C LYS A 123 0.87 5.76 11.14
N THR A 124 1.86 4.88 11.19
CA THR A 124 3.27 5.25 11.00
C THR A 124 3.77 4.94 9.61
N CYS A 125 2.87 4.57 8.71
CA CYS A 125 3.19 4.18 7.34
C CYS A 125 2.76 5.28 6.36
N HIS A 126 3.49 5.40 5.25
CA HIS A 126 3.11 6.33 4.18
C HIS A 126 1.72 6.06 3.61
N ARG A 127 1.14 4.87 3.84
CA ARG A 127 -0.25 4.58 3.46
C ARG A 127 -1.22 5.61 4.04
N SER A 128 -0.96 6.10 5.27
CA SER A 128 -1.80 7.11 5.89
C SER A 128 -1.80 8.42 5.10
N ARG A 129 -0.67 8.77 4.51
CA ARG A 129 -0.54 9.97 3.68
C ARG A 129 -1.21 9.81 2.33
N ILE A 130 -1.12 8.62 1.73
CA ILE A 130 -1.84 8.30 0.49
C ILE A 130 -3.34 8.39 0.73
N VAL A 131 -3.81 7.78 1.81
CA VAL A 131 -5.24 7.82 2.21
C VAL A 131 -5.71 9.26 2.38
N ALA A 132 -4.91 10.10 3.04
CA ALA A 132 -5.26 11.51 3.21
C ALA A 132 -5.44 12.23 1.87
N GLN A 133 -4.56 11.95 0.89
CA GLN A 133 -4.68 12.52 -0.45
C GLN A 133 -5.93 12.00 -1.18
N VAL A 134 -6.23 10.73 -1.03
CA VAL A 134 -7.44 10.14 -1.63
C VAL A 134 -8.70 10.78 -1.06
N LYS A 135 -8.76 10.95 0.26
CA LYS A 135 -9.92 11.54 0.93
C LYS A 135 -10.19 12.99 0.55
N LYS A 136 -9.18 13.71 0.08
CA LYS A 136 -9.37 15.07 -0.46
C LYS A 136 -10.12 15.09 -1.78
N ARG A 137 -10.14 13.97 -2.51
CA ARG A 137 -10.64 13.88 -3.88
C ARG A 137 -11.78 12.89 -4.07
N ALA A 138 -12.06 12.05 -3.07
CA ALA A 138 -13.12 11.05 -3.14
C ALA A 138 -13.68 10.78 -1.75
N ARG A 139 -14.99 10.51 -1.70
CA ARG A 139 -15.63 10.07 -0.46
C ARG A 139 -15.49 8.57 -0.37
N VAL A 140 -14.56 8.11 0.46
CA VAL A 140 -14.28 6.69 0.61
C VAL A 140 -14.04 6.38 2.08
N LYS A 141 -14.58 5.27 2.54
CA LYS A 141 -14.25 4.70 3.85
C LYS A 141 -12.97 3.92 3.71
N VAL A 142 -12.20 3.83 4.79
CA VAL A 142 -10.93 3.11 4.80
C VAL A 142 -10.99 2.01 5.84
N GLU A 143 -10.60 0.81 5.46
CA GLU A 143 -10.45 -0.32 6.37
C GLU A 143 -9.00 -0.81 6.33
N ASP A 144 -8.35 -0.80 7.48
CA ASP A 144 -6.99 -1.28 7.63
C ASP A 144 -7.02 -2.77 7.97
N LEU A 145 -6.52 -3.60 7.05
CA LEU A 145 -6.41 -5.03 7.27
C LEU A 145 -5.11 -5.33 8.01
N ILE A 146 -5.21 -6.03 9.13
CA ILE A 146 -4.04 -6.35 9.95
C ILE A 146 -3.95 -7.88 10.05
N PRO A 147 -3.08 -8.51 9.24
CA PRO A 147 -2.93 -9.96 9.30
C PRO A 147 -2.44 -10.39 10.67
N PRO A 148 -2.90 -11.56 11.17
CA PRO A 148 -2.42 -12.04 12.45
C PRO A 148 -0.91 -12.32 12.40
N LEU A 149 -0.26 -12.18 13.55
CA LEU A 149 1.13 -12.55 13.72
C LEU A 149 1.22 -14.06 13.64
N PHE A 150 2.03 -14.56 12.70
CA PHE A 150 2.25 -16.01 12.48
C PHE A 150 1.02 -16.77 12.01
#